data_14e1dfe83057784b2e3f4e073a6a5f6a
#
_entry.id   14e1dfe83057784b2e3f4e073a6a5f6a
#
_cell.length_a   1.000
_cell.length_b   1.000
_cell.length_c   1.000
_cell.angle_alpha   90.00
_cell.angle_beta   90.00
_cell.angle_gamma   90.00
#
_symmetry.space_group_name_H-M   'P 1'
#
loop_
_entity.id
_entity.type
_entity.pdbx_description
1 polymer ?
#
loop_
_entity_poly.entity_id
_entity_poly.type
_entity_poly.pdbx_seq_one_letter_code
_entity_poly.pdbx_strand_id
1 'polypeptide(L)'
;MLQDLDSLSARIGQLVQLVQRMQSDRASLQARVTSLEQERNALRDQLSRQQSAQQEAIEQVRDHEGQMDALRKQAEAAEAQLRDEAARYRADYEAARQGLQASQDESGRLRTAALAAQQRIDAVLMRLPGAPQE
;
A
#
# COMPACT_ATOMS: atom_id res chain seq x y z
N MET A 1 -51.45 -19.93 82.37
CA MET A 1 -52.27 -19.29 81.33
C MET A 1 -51.67 -17.95 80.84
N LEU A 2 -51.45 -16.99 81.74
CA LEU A 2 -50.86 -15.69 81.35
C LEU A 2 -49.44 -15.83 80.76
N GLN A 3 -48.61 -16.71 81.32
CA GLN A 3 -47.25 -16.97 80.84
C GLN A 3 -47.22 -17.62 79.42
N ASP A 4 -48.24 -18.43 79.10
CA ASP A 4 -48.31 -19.04 77.75
C ASP A 4 -48.72 -18.04 76.69
N LEU A 5 -49.55 -17.07 77.03
CA LEU A 5 -49.95 -15.97 76.15
C LEU A 5 -48.81 -14.99 75.92
N ASP A 6 -48.01 -14.69 76.93
CA ASP A 6 -46.82 -13.85 76.76
C ASP A 6 -45.78 -14.52 75.92
N SER A 7 -45.55 -15.82 76.11
CA SER A 7 -44.64 -16.62 75.28
C SER A 7 -45.09 -16.66 73.79
N LEU A 8 -46.38 -16.82 73.54
CA LEU A 8 -46.98 -16.83 72.21
C LEU A 8 -46.83 -15.47 71.53
N SER A 9 -47.12 -14.38 72.28
CA SER A 9 -46.94 -13.01 71.81
C SER A 9 -45.50 -12.72 71.40
N ALA A 10 -44.52 -13.14 72.23
CA ALA A 10 -43.09 -12.99 71.91
C ALA A 10 -42.67 -13.77 70.65
N ARG A 11 -43.20 -14.99 70.47
CA ARG A 11 -43.03 -15.81 69.26
C ARG A 11 -43.56 -15.15 68.01
N ILE A 12 -44.80 -14.61 68.09
CA ILE A 12 -45.45 -13.88 67.02
C ILE A 12 -44.56 -12.65 66.64
N GLY A 13 -44.12 -11.90 67.62
CA GLY A 13 -43.22 -10.78 67.40
C GLY A 13 -41.90 -11.16 66.66
N GLN A 14 -41.31 -12.28 67.05
CA GLN A 14 -40.08 -12.81 66.39
C GLN A 14 -40.44 -13.22 64.96
N LEU A 15 -41.53 -13.89 64.68
CA LEU A 15 -41.99 -14.27 63.35
C LEU A 15 -42.21 -13.05 62.45
N VAL A 16 -42.89 -12.01 62.97
CA VAL A 16 -43.10 -10.77 62.23
C VAL A 16 -41.78 -10.10 61.86
N GLN A 17 -40.82 -10.04 62.81
CA GLN A 17 -39.47 -9.52 62.50
C GLN A 17 -38.76 -10.35 61.46
N LEU A 18 -38.87 -11.68 61.53
CA LEU A 18 -38.27 -12.57 60.52
C LEU A 18 -38.86 -12.33 59.13
N VAL A 19 -40.18 -12.26 59.04
CA VAL A 19 -40.90 -11.98 57.77
C VAL A 19 -40.48 -10.61 57.20
N GLN A 20 -40.38 -9.58 58.04
CA GLN A 20 -39.91 -8.25 57.62
C GLN A 20 -38.47 -8.28 57.09
N ARG A 21 -37.57 -9.01 57.77
CA ARG A 21 -36.21 -9.21 57.24
C ARG A 21 -36.19 -9.93 55.91
N MET A 22 -36.94 -11.02 55.81
CA MET A 22 -37.04 -11.78 54.54
C MET A 22 -37.60 -10.93 53.38
N GLN A 23 -38.60 -10.07 53.65
CA GLN A 23 -39.12 -9.13 52.67
C GLN A 23 -38.09 -8.09 52.24
N SER A 24 -37.35 -7.53 53.22
CA SER A 24 -36.25 -6.60 52.95
C SER A 24 -35.12 -7.25 52.12
N ASP A 25 -34.73 -8.46 52.52
CA ASP A 25 -33.67 -9.20 51.77
C ASP A 25 -34.15 -9.55 50.36
N ARG A 26 -35.40 -9.95 50.19
CA ARG A 26 -35.98 -10.18 48.86
C ARG A 26 -35.98 -8.95 48.00
N ALA A 27 -36.39 -7.80 48.54
CA ALA A 27 -36.39 -6.54 47.81
C ALA A 27 -34.96 -6.13 47.42
N SER A 28 -33.99 -6.30 48.31
CA SER A 28 -32.57 -6.04 48.05
C SER A 28 -32.02 -6.95 46.97
N LEU A 29 -32.30 -8.26 47.05
CA LEU A 29 -31.87 -9.22 46.04
C LEU A 29 -32.49 -8.93 44.67
N GLN A 30 -33.76 -8.55 44.65
CA GLN A 30 -34.46 -8.22 43.40
C GLN A 30 -33.86 -6.96 42.75
N ALA A 31 -33.57 -5.93 43.53
CA ALA A 31 -32.87 -4.75 43.05
C ALA A 31 -31.47 -5.09 42.49
N ARG A 32 -30.74 -5.98 43.17
CA ARG A 32 -29.44 -6.45 42.74
C ARG A 32 -29.49 -7.26 41.44
N VAL A 33 -30.48 -8.13 41.30
CA VAL A 33 -30.74 -8.87 40.04
C VAL A 33 -31.01 -7.91 38.91
N THR A 34 -31.88 -6.92 39.09
CA THR A 34 -32.17 -5.92 38.06
C THR A 34 -30.91 -5.13 37.65
N SER A 35 -30.11 -4.70 38.62
CA SER A 35 -28.86 -4.00 38.38
C SER A 35 -27.85 -4.86 37.57
N LEU A 36 -27.70 -6.14 37.95
CA LEU A 36 -26.82 -7.08 37.23
C LEU A 36 -27.33 -7.40 35.82
N GLU A 37 -28.65 -7.46 35.62
CA GLU A 37 -29.22 -7.62 34.29
C GLU A 37 -28.92 -6.41 33.37
N GLN A 38 -29.04 -5.21 33.92
CA GLN A 38 -28.72 -3.98 33.21
C GLN A 38 -27.21 -3.92 32.85
N GLU A 39 -26.34 -4.25 33.80
CA GLU A 39 -24.92 -4.31 33.59
C GLU A 39 -24.53 -5.37 32.53
N ARG A 40 -25.10 -6.56 32.63
CA ARG A 40 -24.94 -7.62 31.62
C ARG A 40 -25.36 -7.16 30.23
N ASN A 41 -26.48 -6.49 30.09
CA ASN A 41 -26.95 -5.99 28.80
C ASN A 41 -26.04 -4.90 28.24
N ALA A 42 -25.58 -3.96 29.10
CA ALA A 42 -24.63 -2.94 28.71
C ALA A 42 -23.29 -3.54 28.23
N LEU A 43 -22.78 -4.55 28.95
CA LEU A 43 -21.55 -5.25 28.56
C LEU A 43 -21.73 -6.04 27.24
N ARG A 44 -22.89 -6.66 27.02
CA ARG A 44 -23.20 -7.32 25.75
C ARG A 44 -23.20 -6.33 24.58
N ASP A 45 -23.82 -5.18 24.75
CA ASP A 45 -23.86 -4.15 23.73
C ASP A 45 -22.47 -3.60 23.45
N GLN A 46 -21.67 -3.41 24.48
CA GLN A 46 -20.27 -2.99 24.34
C GLN A 46 -19.44 -4.03 23.59
N LEU A 47 -19.59 -5.31 23.94
CA LEU A 47 -18.89 -6.40 23.26
C LEU A 47 -19.28 -6.47 21.79
N SER A 48 -20.56 -6.36 21.47
CA SER A 48 -21.06 -6.35 20.09
C SER A 48 -20.47 -5.21 19.26
N ARG A 49 -20.45 -4.00 19.83
CA ARG A 49 -19.82 -2.82 19.17
C ARG A 49 -18.33 -3.03 18.95
N GLN A 50 -17.64 -3.57 19.94
CA GLN A 50 -16.21 -3.84 19.83
C GLN A 50 -15.90 -4.90 18.76
N GLN A 51 -16.71 -5.96 18.68
CA GLN A 51 -16.58 -6.98 17.64
C GLN A 51 -16.82 -6.40 16.25
N SER A 52 -17.83 -5.57 16.07
CA SER A 52 -18.12 -4.89 14.80
C SER A 52 -16.97 -3.97 14.40
N ALA A 53 -16.46 -3.15 15.32
CA ALA A 53 -15.33 -2.27 15.05
C ALA A 53 -14.05 -3.04 14.70
N GLN A 54 -13.82 -4.17 15.37
CA GLN A 54 -12.70 -5.04 15.06
C GLN A 54 -12.82 -5.65 13.65
N GLN A 55 -14.02 -6.10 13.28
CA GLN A 55 -14.28 -6.64 11.95
C GLN A 55 -14.05 -5.60 10.87
N GLU A 56 -14.58 -4.39 11.05
CA GLU A 56 -14.35 -3.27 10.13
C GLU A 56 -12.86 -2.93 9.98
N ALA A 57 -12.13 -2.92 11.10
CA ALA A 57 -10.69 -2.67 11.07
C ALA A 57 -9.92 -3.76 10.28
N ILE A 58 -10.30 -5.03 10.44
CA ILE A 58 -9.71 -6.15 9.69
C ILE A 58 -10.00 -6.00 8.18
N GLU A 59 -11.21 -5.63 7.80
CA GLU A 59 -11.58 -5.41 6.41
C GLU A 59 -10.81 -4.24 5.80
N GLN A 60 -10.67 -3.13 6.53
CA GLN A 60 -9.87 -1.98 6.09
C GLN A 60 -8.39 -2.33 5.88
N VAL A 61 -7.80 -3.12 6.78
CA VAL A 61 -6.41 -3.60 6.61
C VAL A 61 -6.27 -4.47 5.36
N ARG A 62 -7.22 -5.39 5.15
CA ARG A 62 -7.21 -6.26 3.95
C ARG A 62 -7.33 -5.46 2.66
N ASP A 63 -8.23 -4.47 2.62
CA ASP A 63 -8.41 -3.60 1.46
C ASP A 63 -7.13 -2.77 1.20
N HIS A 64 -6.51 -2.26 2.26
CA HIS A 64 -5.25 -1.53 2.16
C HIS A 64 -4.11 -2.41 1.64
N GLU A 65 -3.98 -3.63 2.12
CA GLU A 65 -3.00 -4.61 1.62
C GLU A 65 -3.23 -4.89 0.12
N GLY A 66 -4.49 -5.08 -0.30
CA GLY A 66 -4.84 -5.25 -1.70
C GLY A 66 -4.45 -4.06 -2.58
N GLN A 67 -4.69 -2.84 -2.10
CA GLN A 67 -4.28 -1.61 -2.79
C GLN A 67 -2.75 -1.48 -2.87
N MET A 68 -2.04 -1.80 -1.81
CA MET A 68 -0.57 -1.78 -1.80
C MET A 68 0.03 -2.80 -2.76
N ASP A 69 -0.53 -4.01 -2.85
CA ASP A 69 -0.09 -5.02 -3.81
C ASP A 69 -0.36 -4.60 -5.26
N ALA A 70 -1.51 -4.00 -5.54
CA ALA A 70 -1.82 -3.46 -6.86
C ALA A 70 -0.84 -2.33 -7.25
N LEU A 71 -0.56 -1.41 -6.33
CA LEU A 71 0.39 -0.32 -6.55
C LEU A 71 1.82 -0.83 -6.79
N ARG A 72 2.24 -1.85 -6.03
CA ARG A 72 3.55 -2.50 -6.23
C ARG A 72 3.66 -3.10 -7.63
N LYS A 73 2.66 -3.87 -8.06
CA LYS A 73 2.64 -4.45 -9.42
C LYS A 73 2.65 -3.40 -10.52
N GLN A 74 1.94 -2.31 -10.31
CA GLN A 74 1.96 -1.18 -11.25
C GLN A 74 3.33 -0.50 -11.31
N ALA A 75 3.98 -0.30 -10.17
CA ALA A 75 5.33 0.26 -10.12
C ALA A 75 6.36 -0.66 -10.77
N GLU A 76 6.31 -1.97 -10.54
CA GLU A 76 7.17 -2.96 -11.18
C GLU A 76 6.99 -2.99 -12.71
N ALA A 77 5.75 -2.91 -13.20
CA ALA A 77 5.45 -2.84 -14.62
C ALA A 77 5.99 -1.55 -15.25
N ALA A 78 5.83 -0.40 -14.59
CA ALA A 78 6.36 0.87 -15.05
C ALA A 78 7.91 0.87 -15.07
N GLU A 79 8.54 0.29 -14.06
CA GLU A 79 10.00 0.14 -14.01
C GLU A 79 10.52 -0.74 -15.15
N ALA A 80 9.83 -1.85 -15.44
CA ALA A 80 10.19 -2.73 -16.58
C ALA A 80 10.08 -1.98 -17.92
N GLN A 81 9.00 -1.22 -18.12
CA GLN A 81 8.83 -0.41 -19.32
C GLN A 81 9.96 0.63 -19.48
N LEU A 82 10.30 1.34 -18.42
CA LEU A 82 11.39 2.32 -18.45
C LEU A 82 12.75 1.68 -18.71
N ARG A 83 13.00 0.47 -18.21
CA ARG A 83 14.22 -0.28 -18.52
C ARG A 83 14.29 -0.66 -20.00
N ASP A 84 13.18 -1.13 -20.56
CA ASP A 84 13.10 -1.49 -21.98
C ASP A 84 13.29 -0.27 -22.89
N GLU A 85 12.67 0.85 -22.56
CA GLU A 85 12.85 2.11 -23.28
C GLU A 85 14.31 2.59 -23.21
N ALA A 86 14.91 2.57 -22.03
CA ALA A 86 16.31 2.94 -21.85
C ALA A 86 17.26 2.04 -22.67
N ALA A 87 16.97 0.75 -22.73
CA ALA A 87 17.74 -0.19 -23.55
C ALA A 87 17.61 0.12 -25.06
N ARG A 88 16.39 0.42 -25.52
CA ARG A 88 16.16 0.85 -26.92
C ARG A 88 16.89 2.14 -27.26
N TYR A 89 16.78 3.16 -26.42
CA TYR A 89 17.51 4.43 -26.64
C TYR A 89 19.02 4.25 -26.67
N ARG A 90 19.58 3.37 -25.83
CA ARG A 90 21.01 3.04 -25.86
C ARG A 90 21.41 2.37 -27.18
N ALA A 91 20.60 1.40 -27.63
CA ALA A 91 20.85 0.72 -28.91
C ALA A 91 20.77 1.69 -30.10
N ASP A 92 19.75 2.55 -30.11
CA ASP A 92 19.60 3.57 -31.15
C ASP A 92 20.74 4.57 -31.15
N TYR A 93 21.18 5.01 -29.99
CA TYR A 93 22.31 5.89 -29.84
C TYR A 93 23.63 5.26 -30.37
N GLU A 94 23.87 4.00 -30.01
CA GLU A 94 25.05 3.28 -30.50
C GLU A 94 25.00 3.07 -32.00
N ALA A 95 23.85 2.73 -32.58
CA ALA A 95 23.66 2.60 -34.02
C ALA A 95 23.89 3.94 -34.75
N ALA A 96 23.33 5.03 -34.23
CA ALA A 96 23.51 6.36 -34.79
C ALA A 96 24.99 6.79 -34.73
N ARG A 97 25.66 6.52 -33.61
CA ARG A 97 27.11 6.81 -33.44
C ARG A 97 27.97 6.04 -34.44
N GLN A 98 27.70 4.74 -34.61
CA GLN A 98 28.38 3.91 -35.58
C GLN A 98 28.14 4.38 -37.04
N GLY A 99 26.88 4.75 -37.34
CA GLY A 99 26.52 5.31 -38.64
C GLY A 99 27.23 6.63 -38.92
N LEU A 100 27.33 7.51 -37.93
CA LEU A 100 28.06 8.77 -38.05
C LEU A 100 29.56 8.53 -38.30
N GLN A 101 30.16 7.61 -37.55
CA GLN A 101 31.57 7.27 -37.72
C GLN A 101 31.85 6.71 -39.12
N ALA A 102 31.01 5.78 -39.60
CA ALA A 102 31.14 5.23 -40.95
C ALA A 102 31.00 6.30 -42.03
N SER A 103 30.07 7.23 -41.88
CA SER A 103 29.86 8.35 -42.80
C SER A 103 31.07 9.30 -42.82
N GLN A 104 31.67 9.58 -41.66
CA GLN A 104 32.86 10.39 -41.56
C GLN A 104 34.08 9.72 -42.25
N ASP A 105 34.25 8.41 -42.03
CA ASP A 105 35.31 7.63 -42.63
C ASP A 105 35.17 7.59 -44.19
N GLU A 106 33.95 7.40 -44.67
CA GLU A 106 33.65 7.43 -46.11
C GLU A 106 33.91 8.82 -46.72
N SER A 107 33.47 9.88 -46.04
CA SER A 107 33.74 11.25 -46.46
C SER A 107 35.25 11.54 -46.54
N GLY A 108 36.03 11.04 -45.57
CA GLY A 108 37.46 11.12 -45.56
C GLY A 108 38.11 10.41 -46.75
N ARG A 109 37.65 9.19 -47.07
CA ARG A 109 38.12 8.41 -48.22
C ARG A 109 37.82 9.11 -49.53
N LEU A 110 36.60 9.63 -49.69
CA LEU A 110 36.17 10.35 -50.88
C LEU A 110 37.02 11.64 -51.10
N ARG A 111 37.26 12.39 -50.02
CA ARG A 111 38.12 13.57 -50.09
C ARG A 111 39.55 13.21 -50.53
N THR A 112 40.11 12.15 -49.95
CA THR A 112 41.46 11.67 -50.33
C THR A 112 41.50 11.23 -51.79
N ALA A 113 40.47 10.49 -52.26
CA ALA A 113 40.38 10.06 -53.65
C ALA A 113 40.20 11.25 -54.61
N ALA A 114 39.41 12.25 -54.25
CA ALA A 114 39.24 13.47 -55.05
C ALA A 114 40.56 14.28 -55.17
N LEU A 115 41.30 14.43 -54.07
CA LEU A 115 42.59 15.08 -54.09
C LEU A 115 43.63 14.33 -54.96
N ALA A 116 43.62 12.98 -54.84
CA ALA A 116 44.52 12.17 -55.68
C ALA A 116 44.14 12.25 -57.15
N ALA A 117 42.85 12.27 -57.48
CA ALA A 117 42.40 12.47 -58.86
C ALA A 117 42.78 13.86 -59.38
N GLN A 118 42.58 14.91 -58.59
CA GLN A 118 43.02 16.26 -58.95
C GLN A 118 44.55 16.33 -59.27
N GLN A 119 45.36 15.77 -58.38
CA GLN A 119 46.83 15.72 -58.58
C GLN A 119 47.14 14.98 -59.86
N ARG A 120 46.45 13.89 -60.20
CA ARG A 120 46.72 13.18 -61.46
C ARG A 120 46.33 13.99 -62.67
N ILE A 121 45.20 14.70 -62.60
CA ILE A 121 44.73 15.58 -63.68
C ILE A 121 45.79 16.73 -63.88
N ASP A 122 46.23 17.36 -62.80
CA ASP A 122 47.23 18.43 -62.85
C ASP A 122 48.51 17.93 -63.41
N ALA A 123 48.96 16.72 -63.04
CA ALA A 123 50.19 16.12 -63.59
C ALA A 123 50.12 15.82 -65.11
N VAL A 124 48.90 15.39 -65.58
CA VAL A 124 48.65 15.18 -66.99
C VAL A 124 48.68 16.50 -67.79
N LEU A 125 47.96 17.51 -67.21
CA LEU A 125 47.93 18.85 -67.84
C LEU A 125 49.32 19.47 -67.95
N MET A 126 50.24 19.26 -67.01
CA MET A 126 51.62 19.73 -67.08
C MET A 126 52.47 19.01 -68.13
N ARG A 127 52.10 17.81 -68.56
CA ARG A 127 52.79 17.03 -69.56
C ARG A 127 52.32 17.30 -70.98
N LEU A 128 51.26 18.04 -71.19
CA LEU A 128 50.70 18.37 -72.47
C LEU A 128 51.61 19.43 -73.14
N PRO A 129 51.88 19.30 -74.50
CA PRO A 129 52.61 20.31 -75.25
C PRO A 129 51.77 21.57 -75.40
N GLY A 130 52.22 22.69 -74.84
CA GLY A 130 51.55 23.98 -74.79
C GLY A 130 51.11 24.43 -73.39
N ALA A 131 51.47 23.67 -72.35
CA ALA A 131 51.24 24.11 -70.96
C ALA A 131 52.11 25.34 -70.67
N PRO A 132 51.57 26.38 -69.99
CA PRO A 132 52.43 27.53 -69.61
C PRO A 132 53.49 27.07 -68.61
N GLN A 133 54.73 27.27 -69.01
CA GLN A 133 55.90 27.09 -68.15
C GLN A 133 56.11 28.43 -67.43
N GLU A 134 55.78 28.40 -66.12
CA GLU A 134 56.36 29.42 -65.21
C GLU A 134 57.54 28.81 -64.44
#